data_1e33ed78efbf55c03404391fda8b1ee3
#
_entry.id   1e33ed78efbf55c03404391fda8b1ee3
#
_cell.length_a   1.000
_cell.length_b   1.000
_cell.length_c   1.000
_cell.angle_alpha   90.00
_cell.angle_beta   90.00
_cell.angle_gamma   90.00
#
_symmetry.space_group_name_H-M   'P 1'
#
loop_
_entity.id
_entity.type
_entity.pdbx_description
1 polymer ?
#
loop_
_entity_poly.entity_id
_entity_poly.type
_entity_poly.pdbx_seq_one_letter_code
_entity_poly.pdbx_strand_id
1 'polypeptide(L)'
;MKISVAVPLVLLFAFAAIVHSQTAQPPARPAWAWKPALPAANDGQVHVLPVRGRVSMLVGAGGNITVSSGSDGLLVVDTGTTAMSDKVLAAIKSISPRGVIRYVVNTDERDDFTGGNEKIALAGNTIRFRVATDPRVSDALAKDRASIISFVSVLERMSAPTGQKSKHPEDAWPDDTYSSAQKKLYFNDEPVLVMHVPSTTDGNSIVHFRLDDVVSVGDLVDMTSYPYIDLKAGGSINQVLDGLNRLLEITVPDTKTEFGTLVIPGRGRLLDQSDVAYYREMIGIIRDRIQDGIKRGQTLAQIKAEKPTLDYDPRFGHTTGGWTTDMFIEAAYRSLGGK
;
A
#
# COMPACT_ATOMS: atom_id res chain seq x y z
N MET A 1 88.99 -39.86 28.72
CA MET A 1 88.58 -39.00 27.64
C MET A 1 87.07 -39.11 27.64
N LYS A 2 86.36 -38.12 28.22
CA LYS A 2 84.88 -38.07 28.28
C LYS A 2 84.41 -37.08 27.25
N ILE A 3 83.67 -37.55 26.27
CA ILE A 3 83.05 -36.71 25.22
C ILE A 3 81.64 -36.36 25.73
N SER A 4 81.44 -35.07 26.01
CA SER A 4 80.08 -34.54 26.31
C SER A 4 79.40 -34.15 25.00
N VAL A 5 78.27 -34.75 24.73
CA VAL A 5 77.40 -34.36 23.60
C VAL A 5 76.34 -33.41 24.13
N ALA A 6 76.40 -32.18 23.67
CA ALA A 6 75.37 -31.20 23.95
C ALA A 6 74.19 -31.33 22.94
N VAL A 7 72.99 -31.52 23.44
CA VAL A 7 71.76 -31.55 22.65
C VAL A 7 71.17 -30.15 22.64
N PRO A 8 70.92 -29.53 21.50
CA PRO A 8 70.25 -28.22 21.46
C PRO A 8 68.74 -28.39 21.69
N LEU A 9 68.24 -27.64 22.63
CA LEU A 9 66.79 -27.49 22.93
C LEU A 9 66.16 -26.55 21.91
N VAL A 10 65.33 -27.09 20.99
CA VAL A 10 64.59 -26.28 20.01
C VAL A 10 63.28 -25.85 20.70
N LEU A 11 63.16 -24.59 21.05
CA LEU A 11 61.93 -23.96 21.52
C LEU A 11 61.01 -23.69 20.32
N LEU A 12 59.95 -24.48 20.15
CA LEU A 12 58.83 -24.18 19.25
C LEU A 12 57.92 -23.11 19.86
N PHE A 13 58.02 -21.89 19.34
CA PHE A 13 56.99 -20.87 19.60
C PHE A 13 55.76 -21.16 18.73
N ALA A 14 54.69 -21.66 19.32
CA ALA A 14 53.39 -21.74 18.69
C ALA A 14 52.73 -20.35 18.69
N PHE A 15 52.75 -19.70 17.54
CA PHE A 15 51.91 -18.48 17.31
C PHE A 15 50.46 -18.92 17.16
N ALA A 16 49.69 -18.81 18.21
CA ALA A 16 48.23 -18.87 18.10
C ALA A 16 47.73 -17.59 17.44
N ALA A 17 47.46 -17.64 16.16
CA ALA A 17 46.72 -16.58 15.45
C ALA A 17 45.27 -16.57 15.94
N ILE A 18 44.94 -15.62 16.80
CA ILE A 18 43.56 -15.33 17.18
C ILE A 18 42.91 -14.69 15.97
N VAL A 19 42.23 -15.50 15.15
CA VAL A 19 41.32 -15.01 14.09
C VAL A 19 40.13 -14.39 14.80
N HIS A 20 40.17 -13.07 15.00
CA HIS A 20 38.97 -12.32 15.33
C HIS A 20 38.04 -12.38 14.10
N SER A 21 37.11 -13.34 14.10
CA SER A 21 35.95 -13.27 13.22
C SER A 21 35.17 -12.02 13.60
N GLN A 22 35.43 -10.92 12.92
CA GLN A 22 34.47 -9.81 12.92
C GLN A 22 33.23 -10.35 12.23
N THR A 23 32.26 -10.84 13.04
CA THR A 23 30.90 -11.00 12.56
C THR A 23 30.46 -9.62 12.10
N ALA A 24 30.42 -9.43 10.77
CA ALA A 24 29.87 -8.21 10.19
C ALA A 24 28.50 -7.99 10.84
N GLN A 25 28.38 -6.95 11.62
CA GLN A 25 27.08 -6.53 12.16
C GLN A 25 26.16 -6.36 10.96
N PRO A 26 24.98 -7.01 10.94
CA PRO A 26 24.03 -6.77 9.87
C PRO A 26 23.80 -5.26 9.77
N PRO A 27 23.67 -4.71 8.56
CA PRO A 27 23.49 -3.28 8.38
C PRO A 27 22.34 -2.79 9.24
N ALA A 28 22.56 -1.66 9.93
CA ALA A 28 21.55 -1.09 10.82
C ALA A 28 20.26 -0.88 10.02
N ARG A 29 19.16 -1.50 10.46
CA ARG A 29 17.86 -1.28 9.82
C ARG A 29 17.57 0.21 9.83
N PRO A 30 17.00 0.77 8.73
CA PRO A 30 16.59 2.17 8.70
C PRO A 30 15.73 2.51 9.91
N ALA A 31 15.83 3.74 10.40
CA ALA A 31 15.12 4.18 11.63
C ALA A 31 13.60 3.92 11.58
N TRP A 32 12.98 3.92 10.37
CA TRP A 32 11.58 3.61 10.17
C TRP A 32 11.24 2.12 10.38
N ALA A 33 12.18 1.19 10.18
CA ALA A 33 11.97 -0.25 10.34
C ALA A 33 11.76 -0.68 11.81
N TRP A 34 12.10 0.19 12.75
CA TRP A 34 12.01 -0.08 14.19
C TRP A 34 10.87 0.65 14.90
N LYS A 35 10.20 1.58 14.23
CA LYS A 35 9.11 2.30 14.87
C LYS A 35 7.86 1.41 14.87
N PRO A 36 7.40 0.93 16.06
CA PRO A 36 6.06 0.45 16.17
C PRO A 36 5.13 1.57 15.77
N ALA A 37 4.04 1.28 15.09
CA ALA A 37 3.02 2.19 14.61
C ALA A 37 3.47 3.66 14.62
N LEU A 38 3.51 4.32 13.48
CA LEU A 38 3.85 5.74 13.43
C LEU A 38 3.10 6.46 14.55
N PRO A 39 3.81 7.16 15.47
CA PRO A 39 3.11 7.83 16.55
C PRO A 39 2.10 8.79 15.96
N ALA A 40 0.87 8.69 16.42
CA ALA A 40 -0.18 9.65 16.22
C ALA A 40 -0.61 9.92 14.76
N ALA A 41 -0.92 8.87 14.00
CA ALA A 41 -1.81 9.02 12.84
C ALA A 41 -3.13 9.78 13.20
N ASN A 42 -3.36 10.04 14.48
CA ASN A 42 -4.54 10.69 15.04
C ASN A 42 -4.28 12.06 15.69
N ASP A 43 -3.12 12.67 15.46
CA ASP A 43 -2.80 14.02 15.97
C ASP A 43 -3.41 15.14 15.11
N GLY A 44 -4.16 14.77 14.08
CA GLY A 44 -4.78 15.69 13.14
C GLY A 44 -3.78 16.37 12.20
N GLN A 45 -2.56 15.85 12.07
CA GLN A 45 -1.54 16.32 11.12
C GLN A 45 -1.28 15.31 10.02
N VAL A 46 -0.66 15.76 8.92
CA VAL A 46 -0.14 14.89 7.88
C VAL A 46 1.39 14.88 7.99
N HIS A 47 1.94 13.71 8.18
CA HIS A 47 3.38 13.49 8.32
C HIS A 47 3.97 12.94 7.04
N VAL A 48 5.13 13.47 6.64
CA VAL A 48 5.87 13.04 5.45
C VAL A 48 6.99 12.10 5.86
N LEU A 49 7.03 10.92 5.26
CA LEU A 49 8.11 9.95 5.42
C LEU A 49 8.76 9.67 4.06
N PRO A 50 10.03 10.03 3.86
CA PRO A 50 10.79 9.53 2.72
C PRO A 50 10.86 8.00 2.77
N VAL A 51 10.57 7.34 1.63
CA VAL A 51 10.58 5.87 1.54
C VAL A 51 11.83 5.40 0.81
N ARG A 52 11.91 5.67 -0.48
CA ARG A 52 13.08 5.33 -1.30
C ARG A 52 13.06 6.17 -2.57
N GLY A 53 14.24 6.61 -3.02
CA GLY A 53 14.40 7.37 -4.26
C GLY A 53 13.50 8.59 -4.31
N ARG A 54 12.55 8.59 -5.24
CA ARG A 54 11.58 9.68 -5.45
C ARG A 54 10.28 9.52 -4.67
N VAL A 55 10.12 8.38 -3.96
CA VAL A 55 8.86 8.01 -3.30
C VAL A 55 8.87 8.41 -1.84
N SER A 56 7.80 9.09 -1.44
CA SER A 56 7.47 9.43 -0.05
C SER A 56 6.09 8.88 0.31
N MET A 57 5.88 8.57 1.59
CA MET A 57 4.59 8.20 2.17
C MET A 57 4.07 9.33 3.04
N LEU A 58 2.80 9.71 2.90
CA LEU A 58 2.09 10.61 3.80
C LEU A 58 1.19 9.79 4.71
N VAL A 59 1.18 10.15 6.00
CA VAL A 59 0.39 9.47 7.04
C VAL A 59 -0.44 10.48 7.80
N GLY A 60 -1.63 10.07 8.27
CA GLY A 60 -2.54 10.92 9.06
C GLY A 60 -3.70 11.53 8.24
N ALA A 61 -3.84 11.16 6.97
CA ALA A 61 -4.88 11.69 6.09
C ALA A 61 -6.15 10.81 5.99
N GLY A 62 -6.27 9.77 6.80
CA GLY A 62 -7.24 8.68 6.67
C GLY A 62 -6.51 7.43 6.20
N GLY A 63 -6.44 7.18 4.90
CA GLY A 63 -5.48 6.23 4.31
C GLY A 63 -4.07 6.84 4.17
N ASN A 64 -3.06 5.97 4.00
CA ASN A 64 -1.74 6.41 3.58
C ASN A 64 -1.78 6.88 2.13
N ILE A 65 -0.99 7.90 1.83
CA ILE A 65 -0.88 8.48 0.48
C ILE A 65 0.56 8.27 0.02
N THR A 66 0.75 7.89 -1.24
CA THR A 66 2.09 7.79 -1.83
C THR A 66 2.32 8.96 -2.79
N VAL A 67 3.51 9.57 -2.72
CA VAL A 67 3.89 10.69 -3.60
C VAL A 67 5.22 10.34 -4.27
N SER A 68 5.22 10.25 -5.61
CA SER A 68 6.43 10.25 -6.42
C SER A 68 6.70 11.65 -6.93
N SER A 69 7.93 12.17 -6.73
CA SER A 69 8.32 13.52 -7.12
C SER A 69 9.58 13.51 -7.99
N GLY A 70 9.55 14.23 -9.13
CA GLY A 70 10.68 14.32 -10.04
C GLY A 70 10.52 15.42 -11.09
N SER A 71 11.26 15.29 -12.20
CA SER A 71 11.31 16.30 -13.28
C SER A 71 10.00 16.51 -13.98
N ASP A 72 9.18 15.46 -14.14
CA ASP A 72 7.89 15.54 -14.83
C ASP A 72 6.77 16.12 -13.95
N GLY A 73 7.01 16.17 -12.63
CA GLY A 73 6.07 16.68 -11.63
C GLY A 73 5.79 15.66 -10.53
N LEU A 74 4.55 15.63 -10.05
CA LEU A 74 4.10 14.78 -8.96
C LEU A 74 3.04 13.78 -9.45
N LEU A 75 3.21 12.52 -9.06
CA LEU A 75 2.19 11.48 -9.11
C LEU A 75 1.81 11.14 -7.67
N VAL A 76 0.51 11.20 -7.37
CA VAL A 76 -0.05 10.97 -6.03
C VAL A 76 -0.91 9.72 -6.10
N VAL A 77 -0.67 8.75 -5.23
CA VAL A 77 -1.53 7.55 -5.09
C VAL A 77 -2.39 7.74 -3.86
N ASP A 78 -3.70 7.78 -4.08
CA ASP A 78 -4.74 8.15 -3.14
C ASP A 78 -4.64 9.59 -2.62
N THR A 79 -5.67 10.07 -1.95
CA THR A 79 -5.78 11.49 -1.58
C THR A 79 -6.24 11.73 -0.14
N GLY A 80 -6.52 10.64 0.58
CA GLY A 80 -7.04 10.72 1.94
C GLY A 80 -8.47 11.26 2.01
N THR A 81 -8.88 11.63 3.22
CA THR A 81 -10.23 12.18 3.45
C THR A 81 -10.37 13.63 3.01
N THR A 82 -11.59 14.05 2.68
CA THR A 82 -11.90 15.45 2.32
C THR A 82 -11.44 16.44 3.39
N ALA A 83 -11.62 16.11 4.66
CA ALA A 83 -11.27 16.98 5.78
C ALA A 83 -9.76 17.24 5.90
N MET A 84 -8.92 16.35 5.38
CA MET A 84 -7.47 16.45 5.45
C MET A 84 -6.83 17.05 4.19
N SER A 85 -7.59 17.34 3.15
CA SER A 85 -7.08 17.76 1.83
C SER A 85 -6.14 18.96 1.87
N ASP A 86 -6.41 19.98 2.71
CA ASP A 86 -5.51 21.14 2.86
C ASP A 86 -4.15 20.75 3.44
N LYS A 87 -4.15 19.87 4.44
CA LYS A 87 -2.93 19.40 5.08
C LYS A 87 -2.16 18.46 4.15
N VAL A 88 -2.87 17.65 3.36
CA VAL A 88 -2.26 16.82 2.31
C VAL A 88 -1.58 17.70 1.27
N LEU A 89 -2.24 18.75 0.76
CA LEU A 89 -1.62 19.70 -0.17
C LEU A 89 -0.39 20.39 0.42
N ALA A 90 -0.45 20.80 1.69
CA ALA A 90 0.69 21.41 2.37
C ALA A 90 1.86 20.41 2.50
N ALA A 91 1.58 19.15 2.81
CA ALA A 91 2.58 18.08 2.87
C ALA A 91 3.20 17.80 1.48
N ILE A 92 2.39 17.71 0.41
CA ILE A 92 2.87 17.55 -0.96
C ILE A 92 3.78 18.72 -1.36
N LYS A 93 3.40 19.95 -1.05
CA LYS A 93 4.22 21.15 -1.30
C LYS A 93 5.53 21.16 -0.51
N SER A 94 5.57 20.55 0.68
CA SER A 94 6.83 20.42 1.43
C SER A 94 7.82 19.45 0.78
N ILE A 95 7.33 18.42 0.07
CA ILE A 95 8.16 17.48 -0.71
C ILE A 95 8.71 18.19 -1.94
N SER A 96 7.87 18.90 -2.69
CA SER A 96 8.26 19.58 -3.91
C SER A 96 7.54 20.94 -4.05
N PRO A 97 8.15 22.02 -3.55
CA PRO A 97 7.51 23.35 -3.51
C PRO A 97 7.06 23.91 -4.88
N ARG A 98 7.75 23.49 -5.95
CA ARG A 98 7.46 23.90 -7.34
C ARG A 98 6.90 22.80 -8.21
N GLY A 99 6.77 21.58 -7.66
CA GLY A 99 6.24 20.42 -8.37
C GLY A 99 4.75 20.61 -8.67
N VAL A 100 4.36 20.25 -9.89
CA VAL A 100 2.96 20.27 -10.33
C VAL A 100 2.40 18.87 -10.23
N ILE A 101 1.24 18.70 -9.58
CA ILE A 101 0.55 17.41 -9.53
C ILE A 101 0.03 17.12 -10.95
N ARG A 102 0.51 16.02 -11.56
CA ARG A 102 0.13 15.60 -12.91
C ARG A 102 -0.90 14.51 -12.91
N TYR A 103 -0.71 13.56 -11.99
CA TYR A 103 -1.55 12.37 -11.86
C TYR A 103 -1.96 12.15 -10.42
N VAL A 104 -3.21 11.75 -10.26
CA VAL A 104 -3.73 11.07 -9.06
C VAL A 104 -4.08 9.64 -9.47
N VAL A 105 -3.70 8.64 -8.71
CA VAL A 105 -4.10 7.24 -8.93
C VAL A 105 -4.94 6.80 -7.74
N ASN A 106 -6.17 6.39 -7.96
CA ASN A 106 -7.00 5.83 -6.90
C ASN A 106 -6.87 4.32 -6.87
N THR A 107 -6.53 3.79 -5.69
CA THR A 107 -6.44 2.35 -5.44
C THR A 107 -7.78 1.72 -5.09
N ASP A 108 -8.74 2.53 -4.61
CA ASP A 108 -10.07 2.14 -4.16
C ASP A 108 -11.04 3.32 -4.33
N GLU A 109 -12.36 3.12 -4.18
CA GLU A 109 -13.39 4.18 -4.24
C GLU A 109 -13.75 4.78 -2.88
N ARG A 110 -13.24 4.26 -1.77
CA ARG A 110 -13.63 4.69 -0.42
C ARG A 110 -13.16 6.10 -0.10
N ASP A 111 -13.96 6.82 0.69
CA ASP A 111 -13.72 8.23 1.03
C ASP A 111 -12.37 8.52 1.71
N ASP A 112 -11.82 7.55 2.41
CA ASP A 112 -10.51 7.66 3.06
C ASP A 112 -9.31 7.48 2.10
N PHE A 113 -9.57 7.10 0.85
CA PHE A 113 -8.62 7.07 -0.26
C PHE A 113 -8.89 8.14 -1.32
N THR A 114 -10.17 8.52 -1.53
CA THR A 114 -10.60 9.38 -2.63
C THR A 114 -11.19 10.71 -2.20
N GLY A 115 -11.43 10.92 -0.91
CA GLY A 115 -12.13 12.11 -0.41
C GLY A 115 -11.43 13.43 -0.73
N GLY A 116 -10.11 13.42 -0.92
CA GLY A 116 -9.32 14.58 -1.32
C GLY A 116 -9.23 14.82 -2.83
N ASN A 117 -9.78 13.93 -3.68
CA ASN A 117 -9.60 13.95 -5.14
C ASN A 117 -9.85 15.32 -5.77
N GLU A 118 -11.03 15.91 -5.52
CA GLU A 118 -11.39 17.22 -6.09
C GLU A 118 -10.31 18.25 -5.80
N LYS A 119 -9.96 18.44 -4.54
CA LYS A 119 -9.05 19.50 -4.11
C LYS A 119 -7.62 19.24 -4.56
N ILE A 120 -7.16 18.01 -4.51
CA ILE A 120 -5.81 17.61 -4.92
C ILE A 120 -5.68 17.72 -6.45
N ALA A 121 -6.67 17.25 -7.21
CA ALA A 121 -6.65 17.34 -8.67
C ALA A 121 -6.71 18.80 -9.15
N LEU A 122 -7.59 19.62 -8.60
CA LEU A 122 -7.71 21.04 -8.96
C LEU A 122 -6.45 21.86 -8.60
N ALA A 123 -5.65 21.40 -7.65
CA ALA A 123 -4.35 22.02 -7.35
C ALA A 123 -3.23 21.64 -8.34
N GLY A 124 -3.52 20.71 -9.26
CA GLY A 124 -2.60 20.21 -10.27
C GLY A 124 -2.91 20.70 -11.67
N ASN A 125 -2.23 20.10 -12.63
CA ASN A 125 -2.44 20.38 -14.06
C ASN A 125 -1.93 19.17 -14.86
N THR A 126 -2.75 18.65 -15.76
CA THR A 126 -2.37 17.51 -16.61
C THR A 126 -1.35 17.89 -17.67
N ILE A 127 -0.55 16.93 -18.14
CA ILE A 127 0.33 17.09 -19.30
C ILE A 127 -0.57 17.13 -20.54
N ARG A 128 -0.74 18.32 -21.14
CA ARG A 128 -1.55 18.48 -22.34
C ARG A 128 -0.75 18.10 -23.57
N PHE A 129 -1.08 17.02 -24.23
CA PHE A 129 -0.73 16.83 -25.63
C PHE A 129 -1.75 17.65 -26.47
N ARG A 130 -1.29 18.70 -27.11
CA ARG A 130 -2.10 19.43 -28.11
C ARG A 130 -2.34 18.52 -29.33
N VAL A 131 -3.42 17.74 -29.27
CA VAL A 131 -3.84 16.86 -30.38
C VAL A 131 -4.78 17.62 -31.34
N ALA A 132 -5.45 18.66 -30.86
CA ALA A 132 -6.37 19.44 -31.70
C ALA A 132 -5.67 20.64 -32.35
N THR A 133 -5.84 20.80 -33.64
CA THR A 133 -5.38 21.97 -34.41
C THR A 133 -6.17 23.22 -34.08
N ASP A 134 -7.36 23.12 -33.49
CA ASP A 134 -8.17 24.24 -32.99
C ASP A 134 -7.99 24.41 -31.47
N PRO A 135 -7.38 25.53 -31.02
CA PRO A 135 -7.20 25.82 -29.59
C PRO A 135 -8.49 25.83 -28.78
N ARG A 136 -9.62 26.23 -29.39
CA ARG A 136 -10.93 26.32 -28.73
C ARG A 136 -11.49 24.95 -28.37
N VAL A 137 -11.23 23.95 -29.22
CA VAL A 137 -11.66 22.57 -28.97
C VAL A 137 -10.76 21.92 -27.88
N SER A 138 -9.45 22.19 -27.92
CA SER A 138 -8.52 21.65 -26.90
C SER A 138 -8.78 22.24 -25.51
N ASP A 139 -9.12 23.52 -25.42
CA ASP A 139 -9.36 24.18 -24.13
C ASP A 139 -10.73 23.81 -23.53
N ALA A 140 -11.74 23.53 -24.37
CA ALA A 140 -13.05 23.09 -23.90
C ALA A 140 -13.10 21.65 -23.41
N LEU A 141 -12.17 20.78 -23.90
CA LEU A 141 -12.12 19.38 -23.53
C LEU A 141 -11.15 19.07 -22.38
N ALA A 142 -10.24 19.98 -22.09
CA ALA A 142 -9.24 19.76 -21.04
C ALA A 142 -9.61 20.55 -19.78
N LYS A 143 -10.11 19.86 -18.76
CA LYS A 143 -10.16 20.43 -17.40
C LYS A 143 -8.73 20.77 -16.97
N ASP A 144 -8.53 21.96 -16.41
CA ASP A 144 -7.22 22.41 -15.93
C ASP A 144 -6.96 21.84 -14.53
N ARG A 145 -6.78 20.52 -14.46
CA ARG A 145 -6.51 19.77 -13.24
C ARG A 145 -5.61 18.57 -13.51
N ALA A 146 -5.06 17.96 -12.47
CA ALA A 146 -4.39 16.66 -12.59
C ALA A 146 -5.37 15.59 -13.10
N SER A 147 -4.89 14.66 -13.92
CA SER A 147 -5.68 13.50 -14.35
C SER A 147 -5.80 12.49 -13.22
N ILE A 148 -7.01 11.98 -13.01
CA ILE A 148 -7.30 10.96 -12.00
C ILE A 148 -7.45 9.60 -12.69
N ILE A 149 -6.53 8.69 -12.36
CA ILE A 149 -6.45 7.34 -12.92
C ILE A 149 -7.10 6.36 -11.94
N SER A 150 -7.94 5.45 -12.45
CA SER A 150 -8.47 4.33 -11.66
C SER A 150 -8.86 3.14 -12.51
N PHE A 151 -9.15 2.02 -11.88
CA PHE A 151 -9.91 0.95 -12.54
C PHE A 151 -11.35 1.42 -12.81
N VAL A 152 -11.95 0.92 -13.89
CA VAL A 152 -13.25 1.42 -14.38
C VAL A 152 -14.36 1.35 -13.34
N SER A 153 -14.43 0.29 -12.52
CA SER A 153 -15.48 0.13 -11.51
C SER A 153 -15.39 1.16 -10.37
N VAL A 154 -14.24 1.76 -10.13
CA VAL A 154 -14.08 2.89 -9.19
C VAL A 154 -14.84 4.11 -9.71
N LEU A 155 -14.67 4.47 -11.00
CA LEU A 155 -15.46 5.54 -11.62
C LEU A 155 -16.97 5.25 -11.54
N GLU A 156 -17.39 4.04 -11.88
CA GLU A 156 -18.80 3.64 -11.85
C GLU A 156 -19.43 3.85 -10.48
N ARG A 157 -18.68 3.59 -9.40
CA ARG A 157 -19.17 3.79 -8.03
C ARG A 157 -19.05 5.22 -7.50
N MET A 158 -18.11 6.00 -8.02
CA MET A 158 -17.94 7.41 -7.64
C MET A 158 -18.88 8.34 -8.39
N SER A 159 -19.26 8.00 -9.63
CA SER A 159 -20.11 8.80 -10.50
C SER A 159 -21.61 8.47 -10.33
N ALA A 160 -22.45 9.21 -11.02
CA ALA A 160 -23.87 8.91 -11.17
C ALA A 160 -24.30 9.11 -12.63
N PRO A 161 -25.35 8.42 -13.11
CA PRO A 161 -25.93 8.66 -14.42
C PRO A 161 -26.32 10.13 -14.60
N THR A 162 -26.28 10.61 -15.83
CA THR A 162 -26.65 12.00 -16.16
C THR A 162 -27.99 12.39 -15.57
N GLY A 163 -28.04 13.52 -14.87
CA GLY A 163 -29.23 14.05 -14.21
C GLY A 163 -29.51 13.46 -12.83
N GLN A 164 -28.70 12.52 -12.32
CA GLN A 164 -28.77 12.02 -10.96
C GLN A 164 -27.62 12.61 -10.10
N LYS A 165 -27.88 12.76 -8.80
CA LYS A 165 -26.87 13.25 -7.85
C LYS A 165 -25.92 12.10 -7.49
N SER A 166 -24.63 12.29 -7.72
CA SER A 166 -23.60 11.38 -7.25
C SER A 166 -23.21 11.65 -5.79
N LYS A 167 -22.54 10.69 -5.19
CA LYS A 167 -21.96 10.83 -3.83
C LYS A 167 -20.77 11.83 -3.85
N HIS A 168 -19.99 11.82 -4.90
CA HIS A 168 -18.79 12.66 -5.08
C HIS A 168 -19.05 13.76 -6.12
N PRO A 169 -18.44 14.95 -5.96
CA PRO A 169 -18.49 15.98 -6.99
C PRO A 169 -17.81 15.50 -8.28
N GLU A 170 -18.25 16.02 -9.42
CA GLU A 170 -17.74 15.59 -10.74
C GLU A 170 -16.22 15.78 -10.88
N ASP A 171 -15.66 16.83 -10.28
CA ASP A 171 -14.22 17.09 -10.30
C ASP A 171 -13.39 16.12 -9.44
N ALA A 172 -14.06 15.29 -8.63
CA ALA A 172 -13.43 14.18 -7.91
C ALA A 172 -13.42 12.87 -8.70
N TRP A 173 -14.15 12.79 -9.84
CA TRP A 173 -14.27 11.54 -10.59
C TRP A 173 -12.99 11.24 -11.37
N PRO A 174 -12.61 9.95 -11.45
CA PRO A 174 -11.57 9.53 -12.39
C PRO A 174 -11.92 9.89 -13.84
N ASP A 175 -10.95 10.42 -14.58
CA ASP A 175 -11.08 10.80 -15.99
C ASP A 175 -10.16 10.00 -16.92
N ASP A 176 -9.28 9.17 -16.37
CA ASP A 176 -8.38 8.28 -17.10
C ASP A 176 -8.50 6.85 -16.56
N THR A 177 -9.57 6.15 -16.98
CA THR A 177 -9.85 4.79 -16.48
C THR A 177 -9.19 3.70 -17.32
N TYR A 178 -8.95 2.54 -16.69
CA TYR A 178 -8.51 1.34 -17.38
C TYR A 178 -9.34 0.13 -16.96
N SER A 179 -9.45 -0.88 -17.86
CA SER A 179 -10.19 -2.13 -17.66
C SER A 179 -9.34 -3.38 -17.93
N SER A 180 -8.06 -3.19 -18.27
CA SER A 180 -7.09 -4.27 -18.48
C SER A 180 -6.44 -4.68 -17.16
N ALA A 181 -5.65 -5.77 -17.16
CA ALA A 181 -4.93 -6.23 -15.97
C ALA A 181 -3.94 -5.19 -15.41
N GLN A 182 -3.48 -4.25 -16.26
CA GLN A 182 -2.55 -3.20 -15.83
C GLN A 182 -2.58 -2.01 -16.79
N LYS A 183 -2.32 -0.83 -16.25
CA LYS A 183 -1.97 0.39 -16.99
C LYS A 183 -0.51 0.73 -16.73
N LYS A 184 0.23 1.08 -17.78
CA LYS A 184 1.66 1.42 -17.70
C LYS A 184 1.85 2.90 -17.91
N LEU A 185 2.63 3.53 -17.06
CA LEU A 185 3.10 4.89 -17.18
C LEU A 185 4.63 4.89 -17.22
N TYR A 186 5.22 5.89 -17.87
CA TYR A 186 6.61 6.25 -17.68
C TYR A 186 6.62 7.68 -17.15
N PHE A 187 7.06 7.87 -15.92
CA PHE A 187 6.94 9.15 -15.23
C PHE A 187 8.07 9.33 -14.25
N ASN A 188 8.70 10.50 -14.25
CA ASN A 188 9.88 10.80 -13.44
C ASN A 188 11.04 9.83 -13.71
N ASP A 189 11.30 9.54 -15.00
CA ASP A 189 12.31 8.57 -15.46
C ASP A 189 12.11 7.14 -14.93
N GLU A 190 10.88 6.79 -14.59
CA GLU A 190 10.56 5.51 -13.95
C GLU A 190 9.35 4.83 -14.60
N PRO A 191 9.41 3.50 -14.86
CA PRO A 191 8.23 2.73 -15.19
C PRO A 191 7.33 2.56 -13.97
N VAL A 192 6.11 3.10 -14.04
CA VAL A 192 5.06 2.95 -13.02
C VAL A 192 3.98 2.02 -13.55
N LEU A 193 3.70 0.94 -12.81
CA LEU A 193 2.67 -0.03 -13.15
C LEU A 193 1.48 0.15 -12.20
N VAL A 194 0.32 0.53 -12.75
CA VAL A 194 -0.96 0.48 -12.04
C VAL A 194 -1.61 -0.83 -12.37
N MET A 195 -1.72 -1.74 -11.41
CA MET A 195 -2.18 -3.11 -11.62
C MET A 195 -3.52 -3.32 -10.94
N HIS A 196 -4.48 -3.88 -11.68
CA HIS A 196 -5.77 -4.31 -11.15
C HIS A 196 -5.58 -5.57 -10.29
N VAL A 197 -5.94 -5.47 -9.02
CA VAL A 197 -5.82 -6.55 -8.03
C VAL A 197 -7.10 -6.58 -7.20
N PRO A 198 -8.18 -7.22 -7.70
CA PRO A 198 -9.41 -7.38 -6.94
C PRO A 198 -9.12 -7.98 -5.56
N SER A 199 -9.70 -7.39 -4.51
CA SER A 199 -9.44 -7.83 -3.13
C SER A 199 -10.57 -7.47 -2.18
N THR A 200 -10.49 -6.34 -1.49
CA THR A 200 -11.55 -5.83 -0.60
C THR A 200 -12.75 -5.30 -1.40
N THR A 201 -12.52 -4.87 -2.64
CA THR A 201 -13.50 -4.59 -3.68
C THR A 201 -13.01 -5.17 -5.02
N ASP A 202 -13.85 -5.20 -6.05
CA ASP A 202 -13.44 -5.60 -7.39
C ASP A 202 -12.63 -4.51 -8.13
N GLY A 203 -12.62 -3.28 -7.62
CA GLY A 203 -11.94 -2.13 -8.22
C GLY A 203 -10.52 -1.88 -7.71
N ASN A 204 -10.05 -2.64 -6.72
CA ASN A 204 -8.76 -2.39 -6.11
C ASN A 204 -7.60 -2.43 -7.10
N SER A 205 -6.67 -1.52 -6.90
CA SER A 205 -5.43 -1.42 -7.68
C SER A 205 -4.23 -1.28 -6.77
N ILE A 206 -3.07 -1.73 -7.24
CA ILE A 206 -1.77 -1.47 -6.61
C ILE A 206 -0.87 -0.73 -7.59
N VAL A 207 0.03 0.10 -7.08
CA VAL A 207 0.92 0.95 -7.89
C VAL A 207 2.36 0.60 -7.58
N HIS A 208 3.08 0.07 -8.59
CA HIS A 208 4.47 -0.35 -8.47
C HIS A 208 5.41 0.64 -9.15
N PHE A 209 6.26 1.30 -8.38
CA PHE A 209 7.37 2.14 -8.80
C PHE A 209 8.59 1.23 -8.96
N ARG A 210 8.91 0.88 -10.21
CA ARG A 210 9.81 -0.25 -10.48
C ARG A 210 11.29 0.02 -10.25
N LEU A 211 11.76 1.26 -10.44
CA LEU A 211 13.16 1.60 -10.20
C LEU A 211 13.41 1.94 -8.74
N ASP A 212 12.47 2.66 -8.13
CA ASP A 212 12.51 2.94 -6.69
C ASP A 212 12.14 1.70 -5.85
N ASP A 213 11.62 0.63 -6.50
CA ASP A 213 11.27 -0.65 -5.89
C ASP A 213 10.35 -0.47 -4.66
N VAL A 214 9.27 0.28 -4.89
CA VAL A 214 8.22 0.58 -3.91
C VAL A 214 6.87 0.22 -4.50
N VAL A 215 6.00 -0.42 -3.71
CA VAL A 215 4.62 -0.73 -4.08
C VAL A 215 3.65 -0.06 -3.12
N SER A 216 2.73 0.77 -3.65
CA SER A 216 1.58 1.27 -2.90
C SER A 216 0.40 0.33 -3.12
N VAL A 217 -0.21 -0.18 -2.04
CA VAL A 217 -1.16 -1.30 -2.14
C VAL A 217 -2.58 -0.96 -1.69
N GLY A 218 -2.84 0.29 -1.30
CA GLY A 218 -4.17 0.71 -0.85
C GLY A 218 -4.75 -0.23 0.20
N ASP A 219 -6.04 -0.48 0.10
CA ASP A 219 -6.80 -1.25 1.09
C ASP A 219 -6.55 -2.77 1.06
N LEU A 220 -5.70 -3.26 0.14
CA LEU A 220 -5.28 -4.68 0.13
C LEU A 220 -4.59 -5.06 1.44
N VAL A 221 -3.84 -4.12 2.06
CA VAL A 221 -3.18 -4.33 3.35
C VAL A 221 -3.49 -3.18 4.31
N ASP A 222 -4.13 -3.50 5.43
CA ASP A 222 -4.35 -2.60 6.56
C ASP A 222 -3.66 -3.17 7.80
N MET A 223 -2.63 -2.49 8.31
CA MET A 223 -1.88 -2.95 9.48
C MET A 223 -2.51 -2.53 10.80
N THR A 224 -3.65 -1.86 10.76
CA THR A 224 -4.37 -1.36 11.94
C THR A 224 -5.67 -2.12 12.21
N SER A 225 -6.19 -2.86 11.21
CA SER A 225 -7.48 -3.55 11.26
C SER A 225 -7.46 -4.79 10.37
N TYR A 226 -8.44 -5.66 10.53
CA TYR A 226 -8.76 -6.68 9.52
C TYR A 226 -9.24 -6.02 8.23
N PRO A 227 -9.00 -6.64 7.04
CA PRO A 227 -9.37 -6.05 5.75
C PRO A 227 -10.88 -5.75 5.68
N TYR A 228 -11.20 -4.57 5.18
CA TYR A 228 -12.60 -4.15 4.97
C TYR A 228 -13.13 -4.78 3.67
N ILE A 229 -13.82 -5.92 3.79
CA ILE A 229 -14.37 -6.64 2.64
C ILE A 229 -15.76 -6.10 2.31
N ASP A 230 -15.89 -5.39 1.19
CA ASP A 230 -17.18 -4.92 0.67
C ASP A 230 -17.77 -5.94 -0.30
N LEU A 231 -18.69 -6.76 0.21
CA LEU A 231 -19.39 -7.78 -0.60
C LEU A 231 -20.23 -7.16 -1.72
N LYS A 232 -20.77 -5.95 -1.53
CA LYS A 232 -21.60 -5.28 -2.53
C LYS A 232 -20.75 -4.74 -3.67
N ALA A 233 -19.53 -4.35 -3.37
CA ALA A 233 -18.53 -3.96 -4.35
C ALA A 233 -17.70 -5.14 -4.86
N GLY A 234 -18.17 -6.37 -4.72
CA GLY A 234 -17.55 -7.58 -5.29
C GLY A 234 -16.32 -8.08 -4.54
N GLY A 235 -16.02 -7.57 -3.34
CA GLY A 235 -14.91 -8.03 -2.52
C GLY A 235 -15.14 -9.41 -1.89
N SER A 236 -14.07 -10.14 -1.59
CA SER A 236 -14.12 -11.40 -0.87
C SER A 236 -12.80 -11.74 -0.17
N ILE A 237 -12.87 -12.59 0.86
CA ILE A 237 -11.65 -13.03 1.57
C ILE A 237 -10.71 -13.83 0.66
N ASN A 238 -11.23 -14.57 -0.31
CA ASN A 238 -10.41 -15.29 -1.29
C ASN A 238 -9.67 -14.32 -2.22
N GLN A 239 -10.34 -13.28 -2.72
CA GLN A 239 -9.69 -12.25 -3.53
C GLN A 239 -8.63 -11.47 -2.74
N VAL A 240 -8.87 -11.21 -1.45
CA VAL A 240 -7.81 -10.63 -0.57
C VAL A 240 -6.59 -11.55 -0.54
N LEU A 241 -6.77 -12.86 -0.38
CA LEU A 241 -5.66 -13.83 -0.41
C LEU A 241 -4.96 -13.90 -1.77
N ASP A 242 -5.72 -13.86 -2.86
CA ASP A 242 -5.16 -13.85 -4.22
C ASP A 242 -4.35 -12.57 -4.48
N GLY A 243 -4.87 -11.42 -4.03
CA GLY A 243 -4.15 -10.14 -4.08
C GLY A 243 -2.85 -10.16 -3.26
N LEU A 244 -2.88 -10.72 -2.06
CA LEU A 244 -1.68 -10.88 -1.22
C LEU A 244 -0.67 -11.85 -1.83
N ASN A 245 -1.10 -12.96 -2.44
CA ASN A 245 -0.23 -13.85 -3.19
C ASN A 245 0.44 -13.11 -4.36
N ARG A 246 -0.34 -12.30 -5.11
CA ARG A 246 0.19 -11.47 -6.19
C ARG A 246 1.20 -10.44 -5.69
N LEU A 247 0.94 -9.84 -4.54
CA LEU A 247 1.88 -8.91 -3.92
C LEU A 247 3.18 -9.60 -3.51
N LEU A 248 3.11 -10.81 -2.95
CA LEU A 248 4.30 -11.60 -2.60
C LEU A 248 5.16 -11.95 -3.82
N GLU A 249 4.55 -12.22 -4.98
CA GLU A 249 5.30 -12.44 -6.23
C GLU A 249 6.08 -11.20 -6.69
N ILE A 250 5.56 -10.00 -6.40
CA ILE A 250 6.19 -8.72 -6.78
C ILE A 250 7.28 -8.34 -5.79
N THR A 251 7.09 -8.65 -4.50
CA THR A 251 7.98 -8.25 -3.41
C THR A 251 9.15 -9.21 -3.18
N VAL A 252 9.43 -10.11 -4.12
CA VAL A 252 10.62 -10.97 -4.05
C VAL A 252 11.86 -10.09 -3.95
N PRO A 253 12.73 -10.31 -2.94
CA PRO A 253 13.95 -9.53 -2.80
C PRO A 253 14.79 -9.60 -4.07
N ASP A 254 14.92 -8.49 -4.79
CA ASP A 254 15.91 -8.39 -5.85
C ASP A 254 17.28 -8.17 -5.20
N THR A 255 18.28 -8.90 -5.66
CA THR A 255 19.66 -8.75 -5.18
C THR A 255 20.26 -7.36 -5.45
N LYS A 256 19.54 -6.52 -6.19
CA LYS A 256 19.97 -5.16 -6.58
C LYS A 256 19.53 -4.08 -5.61
N THR A 257 18.49 -4.32 -4.80
CA THR A 257 17.98 -3.32 -3.86
C THR A 257 18.20 -3.76 -2.42
N GLU A 258 18.88 -2.91 -1.68
CA GLU A 258 19.09 -3.12 -0.25
C GLU A 258 17.72 -3.15 0.47
N PHE A 259 17.44 -4.20 1.24
CA PHE A 259 16.18 -4.48 1.94
C PHE A 259 14.98 -4.94 1.07
N GLY A 260 15.17 -5.22 -0.23
CA GLY A 260 14.09 -5.68 -1.11
C GLY A 260 13.01 -4.64 -1.36
N THR A 261 11.89 -5.06 -1.92
CA THR A 261 10.74 -4.19 -2.24
C THR A 261 10.07 -3.66 -0.98
N LEU A 262 9.89 -2.34 -0.90
CA LEU A 262 9.13 -1.70 0.18
C LEU A 262 7.66 -1.58 -0.19
N VAL A 263 6.78 -1.82 0.79
CA VAL A 263 5.33 -1.80 0.59
C VAL A 263 4.69 -0.72 1.46
N ILE A 264 3.96 0.19 0.81
CA ILE A 264 3.14 1.21 1.47
C ILE A 264 1.72 0.65 1.58
N PRO A 265 1.27 0.25 2.79
CA PRO A 265 -0.09 -0.26 3.00
C PRO A 265 -1.11 0.87 2.99
N GLY A 266 -2.40 0.54 2.88
CA GLY A 266 -3.48 1.51 3.02
C GLY A 266 -3.50 2.21 4.37
N ARG A 267 -3.10 1.51 5.44
CA ARG A 267 -2.91 2.10 6.78
C ARG A 267 -1.78 1.42 7.53
N GLY A 268 -1.16 2.20 8.40
CA GLY A 268 -0.08 1.73 9.25
C GLY A 268 1.32 2.04 8.71
N ARG A 269 2.32 1.32 9.20
CA ARG A 269 3.73 1.56 8.88
C ARG A 269 4.14 1.00 7.54
N LEU A 270 5.27 1.47 7.03
CA LEU A 270 5.96 0.86 5.89
C LEU A 270 6.30 -0.62 6.17
N LEU A 271 6.17 -1.46 5.15
CA LEU A 271 6.30 -2.91 5.22
C LEU A 271 7.40 -3.43 4.29
N ASP A 272 7.82 -4.65 4.56
CA ASP A 272 8.62 -5.50 3.67
C ASP A 272 7.87 -6.79 3.29
N GLN A 273 8.51 -7.66 2.52
CA GLN A 273 7.93 -8.94 2.11
C GLN A 273 7.52 -9.82 3.31
N SER A 274 8.30 -9.82 4.39
CA SER A 274 8.02 -10.66 5.55
C SER A 274 6.75 -10.21 6.29
N ASP A 275 6.50 -8.91 6.33
CA ASP A 275 5.25 -8.35 6.87
C ASP A 275 4.04 -8.76 6.01
N VAL A 276 4.19 -8.71 4.69
CA VAL A 276 3.13 -9.15 3.76
C VAL A 276 2.86 -10.66 3.92
N ALA A 277 3.91 -11.47 4.03
CA ALA A 277 3.79 -12.91 4.24
C ALA A 277 3.05 -13.21 5.56
N TYR A 278 3.41 -12.53 6.64
CA TYR A 278 2.70 -12.67 7.93
C TYR A 278 1.22 -12.28 7.83
N TYR A 279 0.91 -11.15 7.18
CA TYR A 279 -0.47 -10.70 7.00
C TYR A 279 -1.28 -11.69 6.16
N ARG A 280 -0.69 -12.19 5.07
CA ARG A 280 -1.29 -13.22 4.22
C ARG A 280 -1.57 -14.52 4.97
N GLU A 281 -0.61 -14.99 5.78
CA GLU A 281 -0.77 -16.19 6.60
C GLU A 281 -1.91 -16.02 7.61
N MET A 282 -1.98 -14.89 8.31
CA MET A 282 -3.07 -14.56 9.22
C MET A 282 -4.44 -14.66 8.53
N ILE A 283 -4.61 -14.01 7.37
CA ILE A 283 -5.87 -14.03 6.63
C ILE A 283 -6.20 -15.45 6.16
N GLY A 284 -5.19 -16.22 5.73
CA GLY A 284 -5.34 -17.62 5.33
C GLY A 284 -5.84 -18.51 6.46
N ILE A 285 -5.24 -18.39 7.65
CA ILE A 285 -5.65 -19.16 8.84
C ILE A 285 -7.09 -18.81 9.25
N ILE A 286 -7.43 -17.53 9.27
CA ILE A 286 -8.79 -17.09 9.63
C ILE A 286 -9.81 -17.61 8.61
N ARG A 287 -9.51 -17.49 7.31
CA ARG A 287 -10.34 -18.01 6.23
C ARG A 287 -10.58 -19.51 6.40
N ASP A 288 -9.54 -20.29 6.66
CA ASP A 288 -9.61 -21.75 6.78
C ASP A 288 -10.46 -22.17 7.99
N ARG A 289 -10.32 -21.48 9.14
CA ARG A 289 -11.15 -21.70 10.34
C ARG A 289 -12.64 -21.46 10.04
N ILE A 290 -12.96 -20.34 9.37
CA ILE A 290 -14.34 -20.00 9.01
C ILE A 290 -14.88 -21.04 7.99
N GLN A 291 -14.10 -21.39 6.97
CA GLN A 291 -14.50 -22.36 5.96
C GLN A 291 -14.75 -23.75 6.56
N ASP A 292 -13.92 -24.17 7.52
CA ASP A 292 -14.13 -25.44 8.23
C ASP A 292 -15.44 -25.43 9.04
N GLY A 293 -15.73 -24.32 9.76
CA GLY A 293 -17.02 -24.15 10.42
C GLY A 293 -18.22 -24.24 9.46
N ILE A 294 -18.12 -23.59 8.28
CA ILE A 294 -19.16 -23.70 7.23
C ILE A 294 -19.33 -25.16 6.79
N LYS A 295 -18.23 -25.90 6.54
CA LYS A 295 -18.29 -27.31 6.14
C LYS A 295 -18.92 -28.20 7.22
N ARG A 296 -18.77 -27.86 8.49
CA ARG A 296 -19.44 -28.53 9.62
C ARG A 296 -20.91 -28.13 9.79
N GLY A 297 -21.44 -27.24 8.93
CA GLY A 297 -22.81 -26.77 8.97
C GLY A 297 -23.08 -25.74 10.10
N GLN A 298 -22.06 -25.09 10.62
CA GLN A 298 -22.21 -24.08 11.67
C GLN A 298 -22.82 -22.79 11.14
N THR A 299 -23.68 -22.20 11.95
CA THR A 299 -24.24 -20.86 11.69
C THR A 299 -23.20 -19.78 11.93
N LEU A 300 -23.41 -18.57 11.37
CA LEU A 300 -22.59 -17.41 11.62
C LEU A 300 -22.41 -17.14 13.13
N ALA A 301 -23.46 -17.27 13.92
CA ALA A 301 -23.42 -17.07 15.36
C ALA A 301 -22.49 -18.06 16.07
N GLN A 302 -22.51 -19.33 15.65
CA GLN A 302 -21.62 -20.35 16.20
C GLN A 302 -20.16 -20.09 15.81
N ILE A 303 -19.87 -19.70 14.55
CA ILE A 303 -18.53 -19.35 14.10
C ILE A 303 -18.01 -18.12 14.84
N LYS A 304 -18.81 -17.06 15.03
CA LYS A 304 -18.43 -15.91 15.87
C LYS A 304 -18.12 -16.31 17.31
N ALA A 305 -18.87 -17.24 17.89
CA ALA A 305 -18.65 -17.73 19.24
C ALA A 305 -17.33 -18.54 19.38
N GLU A 306 -16.88 -19.22 18.33
CA GLU A 306 -15.59 -19.93 18.26
C GLU A 306 -14.40 -18.98 18.12
N LYS A 307 -14.61 -17.68 17.86
CA LYS A 307 -13.59 -16.64 17.76
C LYS A 307 -12.43 -17.02 16.82
N PRO A 308 -12.67 -17.18 15.52
CA PRO A 308 -11.66 -17.64 14.56
C PRO A 308 -10.46 -16.68 14.44
N THR A 309 -10.61 -15.45 14.92
CA THR A 309 -9.62 -14.36 14.87
C THR A 309 -8.82 -14.18 16.16
N LEU A 310 -9.13 -14.92 17.24
CA LEU A 310 -8.68 -14.69 18.63
C LEU A 310 -7.16 -14.40 18.75
N ASP A 311 -6.32 -15.16 18.03
CA ASP A 311 -4.87 -15.03 18.12
C ASP A 311 -4.36 -13.67 17.57
N TYR A 312 -5.14 -13.01 16.75
CA TYR A 312 -4.79 -11.78 16.06
C TYR A 312 -5.56 -10.54 16.54
N ASP A 313 -6.63 -10.74 17.34
CA ASP A 313 -7.48 -9.67 17.88
C ASP A 313 -6.71 -8.61 18.70
N PRO A 314 -5.66 -8.95 19.48
CA PRO A 314 -4.89 -7.93 20.20
C PRO A 314 -4.24 -6.88 19.29
N ARG A 315 -4.02 -7.20 18.02
CA ARG A 315 -3.38 -6.29 17.05
C ARG A 315 -4.36 -5.72 16.03
N PHE A 316 -5.28 -6.52 15.52
CA PHE A 316 -6.14 -6.18 14.39
C PHE A 316 -7.63 -6.09 14.76
N GLY A 317 -7.99 -6.55 15.96
CA GLY A 317 -9.38 -6.64 16.39
C GLY A 317 -9.94 -5.31 16.89
N HIS A 318 -11.19 -5.04 16.52
CA HIS A 318 -11.98 -3.90 17.01
C HIS A 318 -13.35 -4.37 17.46
N THR A 319 -13.79 -3.94 18.64
CA THR A 319 -15.13 -4.24 19.17
C THR A 319 -16.12 -3.12 18.90
N THR A 320 -15.65 -1.94 18.50
CA THR A 320 -16.46 -0.74 18.24
C THR A 320 -15.96 -0.04 16.97
N GLY A 321 -16.74 0.92 16.47
CA GLY A 321 -16.41 1.68 15.28
C GLY A 321 -17.16 1.20 14.03
N GLY A 322 -16.78 1.75 12.87
CA GLY A 322 -17.43 1.47 11.58
C GLY A 322 -17.10 0.11 10.97
N TRP A 323 -16.03 -0.55 11.45
CA TRP A 323 -15.60 -1.89 11.04
C TRP A 323 -15.09 -2.66 12.25
N THR A 324 -15.80 -3.70 12.64
CA THR A 324 -15.48 -4.52 13.82
C THR A 324 -15.02 -5.92 13.42
N THR A 325 -14.37 -6.63 14.34
CA THR A 325 -13.99 -8.04 14.17
C THR A 325 -15.19 -8.89 13.76
N ASP A 326 -16.34 -8.67 14.38
CA ASP A 326 -17.59 -9.39 14.07
C ASP A 326 -18.09 -9.12 12.65
N MET A 327 -17.94 -7.88 12.15
CA MET A 327 -18.28 -7.52 10.77
C MET A 327 -17.32 -8.18 9.77
N PHE A 328 -16.02 -8.22 10.09
CA PHE A 328 -15.05 -8.93 9.29
C PHE A 328 -15.34 -10.44 9.19
N ILE A 329 -15.61 -11.10 10.35
CA ILE A 329 -15.97 -12.53 10.36
C ILE A 329 -17.23 -12.76 9.53
N GLU A 330 -18.25 -11.90 9.63
CA GLU A 330 -19.46 -12.01 8.84
C GLU A 330 -19.21 -11.83 7.35
N ALA A 331 -18.42 -10.84 6.94
CA ALA A 331 -18.08 -10.63 5.54
C ALA A 331 -17.30 -11.82 4.98
N ALA A 332 -16.33 -12.35 5.72
CA ALA A 332 -15.59 -13.55 5.36
C ALA A 332 -16.53 -14.77 5.22
N TYR A 333 -17.38 -15.00 6.21
CA TYR A 333 -18.37 -16.10 6.21
C TYR A 333 -19.29 -16.05 4.97
N ARG A 334 -19.87 -14.87 4.69
CA ARG A 334 -20.75 -14.70 3.53
C ARG A 334 -20.02 -14.86 2.19
N SER A 335 -18.79 -14.33 2.10
CA SER A 335 -17.97 -14.47 0.89
C SER A 335 -17.54 -15.90 0.58
N LEU A 336 -17.56 -16.78 1.59
CA LEU A 336 -17.29 -18.22 1.47
C LEU A 336 -18.56 -19.07 1.22
N GLY A 337 -19.72 -18.43 1.01
CA GLY A 337 -21.00 -19.08 0.73
C GLY A 337 -21.77 -19.51 1.97
N GLY A 338 -21.42 -19.00 3.15
CA GLY A 338 -22.20 -19.18 4.38
C GLY A 338 -23.57 -18.50 4.26
N LYS A 339 -24.62 -19.16 4.75
CA LYS A 339 -26.04 -18.74 4.67
C LYS A 339 -26.53 -18.10 5.97
#